data_36ca120f5f4dd527934041d9aaf4e19c
#
_entry.id   36ca120f5f4dd527934041d9aaf4e19c
#
_cell.length_a   1.000
_cell.length_b   1.000
_cell.length_c   1.000
_cell.angle_alpha   90.00
_cell.angle_beta   90.00
_cell.angle_gamma   90.00
#
_symmetry.space_group_name_H-M   'P 1'
#
loop_
_entity.id
_entity.type
_entity.pdbx_description
1 polymer ?
#
loop_
_entity_poly.entity_id
_entity_poly.type
_entity_poly.pdbx_seq_one_letter_code
_entity_poly.pdbx_strand_id
1 'polypeptide(L)'
;MKITTYPPSWVVMQNNIQECFKSMSVNEKRLLILSSPLARTQDATEKDAIIITAEDFSKECGITQHSAYAQLEKASKSLIKRYFSYHNEKNKKVLSNWVIDCTYESGGIAIRFPEVVLFMLKEFDKVNPYTKYKKDIILRLKRDYSFDLYHLAKKFQAMGRFEISLEDFRNELGVPDSYNDLSNLKKRVIQPSLDEITEQTDINVTYENIKSGRAVVGFRFTVKEKSKLKAIEGGDQNTVHMFCKMTDSQINTYSSILSKVHSISDLAGNKD
;
A
#
# COMPACT_ATOMS: atom_id res chain seq x y z
N MET A 1 23.89 8.34 8.66
CA MET A 1 23.35 7.82 7.38
C MET A 1 22.08 8.61 7.07
N LYS A 2 21.95 9.27 5.91
CA LYS A 2 20.72 10.04 5.62
C LYS A 2 19.58 9.05 5.41
N ILE A 3 18.61 9.02 6.32
CA ILE A 3 17.34 8.31 6.14
C ILE A 3 16.69 8.93 4.90
N THR A 4 16.39 8.11 3.93
CA THR A 4 15.68 8.58 2.73
C THR A 4 14.27 8.97 3.16
N THR A 5 14.02 10.26 3.31
CA THR A 5 12.71 10.79 3.71
C THR A 5 11.73 10.63 2.55
N TYR A 6 10.80 9.70 2.68
CA TYR A 6 9.67 9.61 1.76
C TYR A 6 8.57 10.60 2.17
N PRO A 7 7.90 11.26 1.20
CA PRO A 7 6.77 12.14 1.50
C PRO A 7 5.65 11.42 2.27
N PRO A 8 4.81 12.15 3.04
CA PRO A 8 3.68 11.57 3.78
C PRO A 8 2.64 10.84 2.91
N SER A 9 2.61 11.10 1.60
CA SER A 9 1.78 10.38 0.63
C SER A 9 2.27 8.95 0.32
N TRP A 10 3.46 8.57 0.82
CA TRP A 10 4.02 7.24 0.65
C TRP A 10 3.99 6.44 1.95
N VAL A 11 3.49 5.25 1.85
CA VAL A 11 3.63 4.20 2.87
C VAL A 11 4.89 3.42 2.54
N VAL A 12 5.74 3.24 3.54
CA VAL A 12 6.99 2.47 3.43
C VAL A 12 7.08 1.62 4.69
N MET A 13 7.14 0.32 4.51
CA MET A 13 7.19 -0.64 5.60
C MET A 13 8.17 -1.76 5.28
N GLN A 14 8.81 -2.30 6.31
CA GLN A 14 9.68 -3.46 6.16
C GLN A 14 8.90 -4.67 5.63
N ASN A 15 9.55 -5.51 4.81
CA ASN A 15 8.90 -6.67 4.20
C ASN A 15 8.48 -7.74 5.24
N ASN A 16 9.17 -7.80 6.37
CA ASN A 16 8.82 -8.71 7.46
C ASN A 16 7.50 -8.37 8.17
N ILE A 17 7.02 -7.12 8.04
CA ILE A 17 5.71 -6.74 8.62
C ILE A 17 4.55 -7.53 7.99
N GLN A 18 4.72 -8.01 6.75
CA GLN A 18 3.70 -8.82 6.07
C GLN A 18 3.40 -10.11 6.82
N GLU A 19 4.42 -10.77 7.37
CA GLU A 19 4.21 -11.98 8.19
C GLU A 19 3.31 -11.70 9.40
N CYS A 20 3.36 -10.46 9.87
CA CYS A 20 2.59 -9.99 11.01
C CYS A 20 1.18 -9.54 10.64
N PHE A 21 0.91 -9.20 9.38
CA PHE A 21 -0.42 -8.79 8.89
C PHE A 21 -1.40 -9.96 8.73
N LYS A 22 -0.88 -11.19 8.72
CA LYS A 22 -1.69 -12.41 8.61
C LYS A 22 -2.84 -12.36 9.62
N SER A 23 -4.04 -12.66 9.15
CA SER A 23 -5.27 -12.65 9.96
C SER A 23 -5.75 -11.28 10.49
N MET A 24 -5.10 -10.16 10.15
CA MET A 24 -5.62 -8.83 10.47
C MET A 24 -6.77 -8.46 9.53
N SER A 25 -7.77 -7.81 10.08
CA SER A 25 -8.85 -7.20 9.30
C SER A 25 -8.35 -6.00 8.50
N VAL A 26 -9.07 -5.66 7.41
CA VAL A 26 -8.77 -4.46 6.59
C VAL A 26 -8.56 -3.20 7.44
N ASN A 27 -9.39 -2.99 8.45
CA ASN A 27 -9.30 -1.77 9.26
C ASN A 27 -8.10 -1.77 10.22
N GLU A 28 -7.66 -2.93 10.71
CA GLU A 28 -6.41 -3.03 11.47
C GLU A 28 -5.21 -2.71 10.57
N LYS A 29 -5.19 -3.24 9.34
CA LYS A 29 -4.14 -2.93 8.34
C LYS A 29 -4.15 -1.45 7.96
N ARG A 30 -5.33 -0.86 7.72
CA ARG A 30 -5.49 0.58 7.44
C ARG A 30 -4.95 1.46 8.56
N LEU A 31 -5.20 1.07 9.82
CA LEU A 31 -4.69 1.79 10.98
C LEU A 31 -3.14 1.82 10.97
N LEU A 32 -2.48 0.68 10.75
CA LEU A 32 -1.02 0.60 10.66
C LEU A 32 -0.47 1.36 9.44
N ILE A 33 -1.16 1.27 8.30
CA ILE A 33 -0.78 1.96 7.07
C ILE A 33 -0.85 3.48 7.24
N LEU A 34 -1.88 4.00 7.90
CA LEU A 34 -1.99 5.42 8.21
C LEU A 34 -0.96 5.87 9.24
N SER A 35 -0.64 5.01 10.21
CA SER A 35 0.36 5.31 11.23
C SER A 35 1.79 5.40 10.66
N SER A 36 2.14 4.66 9.61
CA SER A 36 3.51 4.61 9.07
C SER A 36 4.05 5.98 8.63
N PRO A 37 3.39 6.77 7.77
CA PRO A 37 3.88 8.10 7.41
C PRO A 37 3.88 9.08 8.60
N LEU A 38 2.93 8.97 9.51
CA LEU A 38 2.86 9.81 10.72
C LEU A 38 4.02 9.52 11.66
N ALA A 39 4.30 8.23 11.91
CA ALA A 39 5.43 7.81 12.72
C ALA A 39 6.77 8.35 12.20
N ARG A 40 6.96 8.33 10.86
CA ARG A 40 8.17 8.88 10.24
C ARG A 40 8.25 10.39 10.33
N THR A 41 7.15 11.09 10.05
CA THR A 41 7.12 12.56 10.04
C THR A 41 7.37 13.15 11.41
N GLN A 42 6.85 12.49 12.46
CA GLN A 42 7.01 12.91 13.85
C GLN A 42 8.31 12.36 14.48
N ASP A 43 9.03 11.47 13.79
CA ASP A 43 10.09 10.66 14.36
C ASP A 43 9.67 9.99 15.68
N ALA A 44 8.45 9.45 15.68
CA ALA A 44 7.78 8.97 16.87
C ALA A 44 8.56 7.90 17.60
N THR A 45 8.59 8.02 18.93
CA THR A 45 9.09 7.03 19.89
C THR A 45 7.93 6.34 20.60
N GLU A 46 8.18 5.33 21.40
CA GLU A 46 7.13 4.65 22.18
C GLU A 46 6.38 5.55 23.19
N LYS A 47 6.95 6.74 23.46
CA LYS A 47 6.33 7.76 24.35
C LYS A 47 5.35 8.65 23.61
N ASP A 48 5.45 8.71 22.28
CA ASP A 48 4.68 9.61 21.45
C ASP A 48 3.41 8.94 20.94
N ALA A 49 2.28 9.59 21.09
CA ALA A 49 1.02 9.13 20.54
C ALA A 49 0.87 9.60 19.08
N ILE A 50 0.47 8.68 18.21
CA ILE A 50 0.10 8.98 16.84
C ILE A 50 -1.41 9.22 16.81
N ILE A 51 -1.80 10.44 16.40
CA ILE A 51 -3.20 10.85 16.33
C ILE A 51 -3.76 10.52 14.95
N ILE A 52 -4.88 9.78 14.92
CA ILE A 52 -5.65 9.48 13.72
C ILE A 52 -7.09 9.93 13.94
N THR A 53 -7.53 10.95 13.20
CA THR A 53 -8.89 11.44 13.28
C THR A 53 -9.85 10.57 12.47
N ALA A 54 -11.12 10.55 12.87
CA ALA A 54 -12.17 9.88 12.09
C ALA A 54 -12.38 10.56 10.72
N GLU A 55 -12.11 11.85 10.62
CA GLU A 55 -12.14 12.59 9.36
C GLU A 55 -11.06 12.11 8.41
N ASP A 56 -9.79 12.05 8.87
CA ASP A 56 -8.69 11.54 8.05
C ASP A 56 -8.92 10.08 7.65
N PHE A 57 -9.37 9.25 8.58
CA PHE A 57 -9.68 7.85 8.30
C PHE A 57 -10.80 7.71 7.26
N SER A 58 -11.85 8.52 7.36
CA SER A 58 -12.95 8.58 6.40
C SER A 58 -12.46 8.96 5.00
N LYS A 59 -11.74 10.07 4.91
CA LYS A 59 -11.21 10.63 3.66
C LYS A 59 -10.23 9.68 2.98
N GLU A 60 -9.26 9.17 3.71
CA GLU A 60 -8.19 8.33 3.18
C GLU A 60 -8.67 6.93 2.78
N CYS A 61 -9.63 6.38 3.52
CA CYS A 61 -10.16 5.04 3.26
C CYS A 61 -11.41 5.02 2.37
N GLY A 62 -11.94 6.18 1.99
CA GLY A 62 -13.15 6.29 1.16
C GLY A 62 -14.39 5.70 1.82
N ILE A 63 -14.54 5.89 3.14
CA ILE A 63 -15.71 5.44 3.92
C ILE A 63 -16.48 6.64 4.46
N THR A 64 -17.71 6.43 4.89
CA THR A 64 -18.52 7.52 5.45
C THR A 64 -17.98 7.95 6.82
N GLN A 65 -18.00 9.25 7.12
CA GLN A 65 -17.54 9.80 8.38
C GLN A 65 -18.32 9.22 9.58
N HIS A 66 -19.61 8.96 9.41
CA HIS A 66 -20.45 8.36 10.45
C HIS A 66 -19.93 6.98 10.89
N SER A 67 -19.41 6.17 9.97
CA SER A 67 -18.86 4.84 10.29
C SER A 67 -17.38 4.86 10.67
N ALA A 68 -16.66 5.93 10.35
CA ALA A 68 -15.21 6.00 10.49
C ALA A 68 -14.74 5.85 11.94
N TYR A 69 -15.37 6.58 12.88
CA TYR A 69 -15.01 6.51 14.30
C TYR A 69 -15.24 5.11 14.87
N ALA A 70 -16.40 4.51 14.61
CA ALA A 70 -16.71 3.15 15.07
C ALA A 70 -15.75 2.10 14.49
N GLN A 71 -15.34 2.26 13.23
CA GLN A 71 -14.36 1.37 12.59
C GLN A 71 -12.95 1.56 13.17
N LEU A 72 -12.51 2.79 13.44
CA LEU A 72 -11.25 3.10 14.12
C LEU A 72 -11.24 2.49 15.54
N GLU A 73 -12.30 2.72 16.31
CA GLU A 73 -12.42 2.18 17.65
C GLU A 73 -12.40 0.65 17.66
N LYS A 74 -13.12 0.01 16.75
CA LYS A 74 -13.12 -1.45 16.61
C LYS A 74 -11.75 -1.98 16.21
N ALA A 75 -11.08 -1.33 15.26
CA ALA A 75 -9.76 -1.73 14.80
C ALA A 75 -8.71 -1.60 15.89
N SER A 76 -8.68 -0.49 16.63
CA SER A 76 -7.74 -0.29 17.72
C SER A 76 -7.99 -1.26 18.89
N LYS A 77 -9.25 -1.51 19.27
CA LYS A 77 -9.63 -2.52 20.29
C LYS A 77 -9.24 -3.95 19.89
N SER A 78 -9.26 -4.26 18.60
CA SER A 78 -8.81 -5.55 18.07
C SER A 78 -7.30 -5.61 18.07
N LEU A 79 -6.62 -4.58 17.56
CA LEU A 79 -5.18 -4.54 17.40
C LEU A 79 -4.42 -4.59 18.74
N ILE A 80 -4.92 -3.93 19.78
CA ILE A 80 -4.30 -3.94 21.13
C ILE A 80 -4.31 -5.34 21.78
N LYS A 81 -5.23 -6.22 21.36
CA LYS A 81 -5.32 -7.61 21.84
C LYS A 81 -4.40 -8.56 21.07
N ARG A 82 -3.82 -8.11 19.95
CA ARG A 82 -2.94 -8.94 19.13
C ARG A 82 -1.51 -8.86 19.63
N TYR A 83 -0.83 -9.97 19.51
CA TYR A 83 0.60 -10.07 19.73
C TYR A 83 1.25 -10.78 18.54
N PHE A 84 2.55 -10.58 18.41
CA PHE A 84 3.39 -11.27 17.46
C PHE A 84 4.70 -11.67 18.13
N SER A 85 5.43 -12.60 17.53
CA SER A 85 6.75 -12.99 18.01
C SER A 85 7.81 -12.63 16.99
N TYR A 86 8.96 -12.20 17.48
CA TYR A 86 10.14 -11.94 16.67
C TYR A 86 11.40 -12.39 17.41
N HIS A 87 12.54 -12.44 16.73
CA HIS A 87 13.83 -12.72 17.37
C HIS A 87 14.60 -11.40 17.51
N ASN A 88 15.06 -11.10 18.72
CA ASN A 88 15.87 -9.93 18.97
C ASN A 88 17.33 -10.14 18.50
N GLU A 89 18.18 -9.12 18.63
CA GLU A 89 19.60 -9.16 18.24
C GLU A 89 20.40 -10.32 18.86
N LYS A 90 19.98 -10.80 20.03
CA LYS A 90 20.58 -11.96 20.73
C LYS A 90 19.92 -13.29 20.31
N ASN A 91 19.18 -13.30 19.21
CA ASN A 91 18.43 -14.44 18.69
C ASN A 91 17.48 -15.08 19.72
N LYS A 92 16.97 -14.30 20.68
CA LYS A 92 15.95 -14.75 21.64
C LYS A 92 14.56 -14.40 21.11
N LYS A 93 13.64 -15.37 21.20
CA LYS A 93 12.22 -15.17 20.86
C LYS A 93 11.61 -14.18 21.85
N VAL A 94 11.02 -13.12 21.33
CA VAL A 94 10.30 -12.08 22.08
C VAL A 94 8.84 -12.08 21.64
N LEU A 95 7.93 -11.90 22.58
CA LEU A 95 6.52 -11.63 22.32
C LEU A 95 6.27 -10.12 22.55
N SER A 96 5.64 -9.48 21.59
CA SER A 96 5.25 -8.07 21.68
C SER A 96 3.81 -7.88 21.26
N ASN A 97 3.13 -6.94 21.90
CA ASN A 97 1.84 -6.47 21.42
C ASN A 97 2.05 -5.49 20.26
N TRP A 98 1.01 -5.33 19.42
CA TRP A 98 1.02 -4.33 18.36
C TRP A 98 0.88 -2.90 18.88
N VAL A 99 0.19 -2.71 19.98
CA VAL A 99 -0.17 -1.40 20.55
C VAL A 99 0.12 -1.42 22.02
N ILE A 100 0.72 -0.34 22.54
CA ILE A 100 0.92 -0.14 23.98
C ILE A 100 -0.40 0.25 24.62
N ASP A 101 -1.01 1.31 24.12
CA ASP A 101 -2.32 1.81 24.54
C ASP A 101 -2.97 2.64 23.43
N CYS A 102 -4.24 2.92 23.65
CA CYS A 102 -5.03 3.76 22.76
C CYS A 102 -5.99 4.61 23.59
N THR A 103 -5.87 5.92 23.46
CA THR A 103 -6.80 6.90 24.07
C THR A 103 -7.84 7.30 23.05
N TYR A 104 -9.10 7.28 23.45
CA TYR A 104 -10.23 7.70 22.62
C TYR A 104 -10.55 9.16 22.91
N GLU A 105 -10.45 10.00 21.89
CA GLU A 105 -10.72 11.42 21.95
C GLU A 105 -11.96 11.77 21.11
N SER A 106 -12.52 12.95 21.32
CA SER A 106 -13.62 13.42 20.49
C SER A 106 -13.13 13.59 19.03
N GLY A 107 -13.63 12.70 18.16
CA GLY A 107 -13.30 12.75 16.73
C GLY A 107 -12.13 11.89 16.26
N GLY A 108 -11.48 11.11 17.15
CA GLY A 108 -10.36 10.26 16.73
C GLY A 108 -9.78 9.38 17.83
N ILE A 109 -8.58 8.86 17.56
CA ILE A 109 -7.81 8.06 18.51
C ILE A 109 -6.37 8.59 18.58
N ALA A 110 -5.77 8.49 19.76
CA ALA A 110 -4.34 8.67 19.98
C ALA A 110 -3.76 7.31 20.38
N ILE A 111 -2.88 6.75 19.53
CA ILE A 111 -2.37 5.39 19.66
C ILE A 111 -0.86 5.40 19.85
N ARG A 112 -0.33 4.62 20.81
CA ARG A 112 1.10 4.43 21.03
C ARG A 112 1.53 3.03 20.63
N PHE A 113 2.65 2.96 19.93
CA PHE A 113 3.23 1.72 19.46
C PHE A 113 4.52 1.36 20.18
N PRO A 114 4.80 0.06 20.43
CA PRO A 114 6.10 -0.38 20.90
C PRO A 114 7.21 -0.03 19.93
N GLU A 115 8.43 0.13 20.43
CA GLU A 115 9.62 0.47 19.63
C GLU A 115 9.80 -0.47 18.43
N VAL A 116 9.61 -1.77 18.63
CA VAL A 116 9.71 -2.77 17.55
C VAL A 116 8.70 -2.54 16.43
N VAL A 117 7.48 -2.10 16.74
CA VAL A 117 6.46 -1.77 15.74
C VAL A 117 6.84 -0.48 15.01
N LEU A 118 7.26 0.55 15.75
CA LEU A 118 7.76 1.79 15.17
C LEU A 118 8.96 1.55 14.28
N PHE A 119 9.88 0.67 14.66
CA PHE A 119 11.02 0.26 13.84
C PHE A 119 10.53 -0.32 12.50
N MET A 120 9.54 -1.22 12.50
CA MET A 120 8.99 -1.79 11.28
C MET A 120 8.23 -0.76 10.40
N LEU A 121 7.64 0.28 11.01
CA LEU A 121 6.85 1.29 10.32
C LEU A 121 7.69 2.45 9.77
N LYS A 122 8.87 2.73 10.32
CA LYS A 122 9.67 3.92 9.97
C LYS A 122 11.11 3.65 9.56
N GLU A 123 11.71 2.55 9.98
CA GLU A 123 13.11 2.23 9.68
C GLU A 123 13.20 1.26 8.50
N PHE A 124 13.97 1.62 7.49
CA PHE A 124 14.19 0.80 6.30
C PHE A 124 15.50 1.19 5.60
N ASP A 125 16.26 0.19 5.22
CA ASP A 125 17.53 0.34 4.53
C ASP A 125 17.84 -0.94 3.71
N LYS A 126 19.10 -1.12 3.34
CA LYS A 126 19.54 -2.33 2.61
C LYS A 126 19.50 -3.61 3.46
N VAL A 127 19.67 -3.47 4.78
CA VAL A 127 19.65 -4.60 5.73
C VAL A 127 18.20 -4.98 6.05
N ASN A 128 17.32 -3.97 6.10
CA ASN A 128 15.89 -4.12 6.36
C ASN A 128 15.10 -3.85 5.06
N PRO A 129 14.96 -4.86 4.18
CA PRO A 129 14.31 -4.67 2.90
C PRO A 129 12.84 -4.27 3.11
N TYR A 130 12.39 -3.36 2.28
CA TYR A 130 11.09 -2.72 2.42
C TYR A 130 10.31 -2.67 1.10
N THR A 131 9.01 -2.53 1.23
CA THR A 131 8.10 -2.25 0.12
C THR A 131 7.49 -0.87 0.31
N LYS A 132 7.36 -0.14 -0.80
CA LYS A 132 6.75 1.19 -0.83
C LYS A 132 5.60 1.25 -1.83
N TYR A 133 4.57 1.98 -1.46
CA TYR A 133 3.41 2.26 -2.31
C TYR A 133 2.76 3.57 -1.92
N LYS A 134 1.94 4.12 -2.80
CA LYS A 134 1.18 5.31 -2.49
C LYS A 134 0.06 4.99 -1.51
N LYS A 135 -0.09 5.84 -0.49
CA LYS A 135 -1.08 5.69 0.58
C LYS A 135 -2.52 5.62 0.03
N ASP A 136 -2.87 6.52 -0.88
CA ASP A 136 -4.18 6.58 -1.50
C ASP A 136 -4.55 5.35 -2.34
N ILE A 137 -3.56 4.64 -2.86
CA ILE A 137 -3.77 3.42 -3.63
C ILE A 137 -4.11 2.25 -2.71
N ILE A 138 -3.25 1.98 -1.71
CA ILE A 138 -3.44 0.80 -0.85
C ILE A 138 -4.68 0.93 0.03
N LEU A 139 -5.05 2.14 0.45
CA LEU A 139 -6.21 2.38 1.30
C LEU A 139 -7.56 2.20 0.57
N ARG A 140 -7.57 2.15 -0.77
CA ARG A 140 -8.78 1.81 -1.57
C ARG A 140 -9.18 0.34 -1.46
N LEU A 141 -8.24 -0.55 -1.12
CA LEU A 141 -8.53 -1.96 -0.96
C LEU A 141 -9.47 -2.21 0.22
N LYS A 142 -10.46 -3.08 0.03
CA LYS A 142 -11.53 -3.37 0.99
C LYS A 142 -11.52 -4.81 1.50
N ARG A 143 -10.75 -5.70 0.85
CA ARG A 143 -10.68 -7.12 1.20
C ARG A 143 -9.37 -7.43 1.90
N ASP A 144 -9.41 -8.27 2.93
CA ASP A 144 -8.23 -8.64 3.73
C ASP A 144 -7.12 -9.24 2.85
N TYR A 145 -7.46 -10.20 1.99
CA TYR A 145 -6.48 -10.87 1.12
C TYR A 145 -5.96 -9.97 -0.02
N SER A 146 -6.72 -8.95 -0.43
CA SER A 146 -6.26 -8.01 -1.44
C SER A 146 -5.08 -7.16 -0.95
N PHE A 147 -5.09 -6.77 0.33
CA PHE A 147 -3.94 -6.09 0.95
C PHE A 147 -2.69 -6.96 0.92
N ASP A 148 -2.81 -8.20 1.36
CA ASP A 148 -1.68 -9.12 1.48
C ASP A 148 -1.13 -9.47 0.09
N LEU A 149 -2.01 -9.77 -0.87
CA LEU A 149 -1.63 -10.10 -2.24
C LEU A 149 -1.04 -8.87 -2.98
N TYR A 150 -1.59 -7.67 -2.77
CA TYR A 150 -1.04 -6.44 -3.32
C TYR A 150 0.37 -6.17 -2.76
N HIS A 151 0.55 -6.29 -1.45
CA HIS A 151 1.86 -6.12 -0.82
C HIS A 151 2.87 -7.14 -1.35
N LEU A 152 2.50 -8.42 -1.45
CA LEU A 152 3.31 -9.47 -2.03
C LEU A 152 3.68 -9.17 -3.49
N ALA A 153 2.72 -8.75 -4.31
CA ALA A 153 2.95 -8.35 -5.69
C ALA A 153 3.90 -7.15 -5.81
N LYS A 154 3.75 -6.15 -4.95
CA LYS A 154 4.65 -4.98 -4.91
C LYS A 154 6.08 -5.33 -4.51
N LYS A 155 6.28 -6.30 -3.61
CA LYS A 155 7.60 -6.83 -3.23
C LYS A 155 8.36 -7.37 -4.45
N PHE A 156 7.65 -7.99 -5.38
CA PHE A 156 8.23 -8.60 -6.60
C PHE A 156 8.00 -7.78 -7.87
N GLN A 157 7.46 -6.57 -7.78
CA GLN A 157 7.13 -5.75 -8.95
C GLN A 157 8.35 -5.49 -9.85
N ALA A 158 9.52 -5.24 -9.28
CA ALA A 158 10.75 -5.01 -10.06
C ALA A 158 11.18 -6.23 -10.89
N MET A 159 10.87 -7.44 -10.43
CA MET A 159 11.14 -8.69 -11.16
C MET A 159 10.06 -8.99 -12.21
N GLY A 160 8.90 -8.34 -12.12
CA GLY A 160 7.75 -8.53 -13.01
C GLY A 160 7.03 -9.88 -12.83
N ARG A 161 7.59 -10.81 -12.07
CA ARG A 161 7.01 -12.14 -11.81
C ARG A 161 7.60 -12.78 -10.55
N PHE A 162 6.84 -13.68 -9.95
CA PHE A 162 7.32 -14.56 -8.87
C PHE A 162 6.56 -15.89 -8.88
N GLU A 163 7.18 -16.89 -8.31
CA GLU A 163 6.59 -18.21 -8.10
C GLU A 163 6.48 -18.48 -6.61
N ILE A 164 5.42 -19.15 -6.23
CA ILE A 164 5.15 -19.47 -4.84
C ILE A 164 4.46 -20.84 -4.75
N SER A 165 4.87 -21.68 -3.81
CA SER A 165 4.19 -22.95 -3.53
C SER A 165 2.77 -22.72 -2.98
N LEU A 166 1.89 -23.73 -3.06
CA LEU A 166 0.55 -23.62 -2.45
C LEU A 166 0.62 -23.42 -0.95
N GLU A 167 1.55 -24.06 -0.30
CA GLU A 167 1.75 -23.97 1.14
C GLU A 167 2.22 -22.58 1.52
N ASP A 168 3.29 -22.08 0.87
CA ASP A 168 3.82 -20.75 1.13
C ASP A 168 2.78 -19.67 0.81
N PHE A 169 2.00 -19.82 -0.27
CA PHE A 169 0.94 -18.88 -0.61
C PHE A 169 -0.12 -18.78 0.49
N ARG A 170 -0.56 -19.92 1.03
CA ARG A 170 -1.50 -19.93 2.16
C ARG A 170 -0.89 -19.28 3.40
N ASN A 171 0.37 -19.61 3.67
CA ASN A 171 1.10 -19.05 4.80
C ASN A 171 1.30 -17.55 4.68
N GLU A 172 1.69 -17.04 3.50
CA GLU A 172 1.91 -15.62 3.25
C GLU A 172 0.62 -14.79 3.40
N LEU A 173 -0.53 -15.33 2.94
CA LEU A 173 -1.80 -14.62 3.06
C LEU A 173 -2.59 -14.95 4.34
N GLY A 174 -2.08 -15.84 5.18
CA GLY A 174 -2.81 -16.27 6.39
C GLY A 174 -4.15 -16.94 6.09
N VAL A 175 -4.21 -17.71 4.98
CA VAL A 175 -5.45 -18.37 4.54
C VAL A 175 -5.76 -19.56 5.47
N PRO A 176 -6.94 -19.59 6.10
CA PRO A 176 -7.29 -20.67 7.01
C PRO A 176 -7.55 -22.00 6.29
N ASP A 177 -7.48 -23.11 7.03
CA ASP A 177 -7.67 -24.46 6.52
C ASP A 177 -9.03 -24.71 5.87
N SER A 178 -10.03 -23.89 6.19
CA SER A 178 -11.33 -23.93 5.52
C SER A 178 -11.27 -23.71 4.00
N TYR A 179 -10.15 -23.17 3.50
CA TYR A 179 -9.87 -23.01 2.06
C TYR A 179 -8.84 -24.01 1.53
N ASN A 180 -8.71 -25.20 2.15
CA ASN A 180 -7.81 -26.26 1.66
C ASN A 180 -8.17 -26.75 0.27
N ASP A 181 -9.45 -26.75 -0.10
CA ASP A 181 -9.87 -26.99 -1.47
C ASP A 181 -9.37 -25.89 -2.42
N LEU A 182 -8.66 -26.32 -3.48
CA LEU A 182 -8.03 -25.44 -4.44
C LEU A 182 -9.06 -24.59 -5.22
N SER A 183 -10.23 -25.14 -5.51
CA SER A 183 -11.30 -24.41 -6.22
C SER A 183 -11.84 -23.28 -5.35
N ASN A 184 -12.06 -23.56 -4.06
CA ASN A 184 -12.48 -22.55 -3.09
C ASN A 184 -11.42 -21.47 -2.88
N LEU A 185 -10.13 -21.85 -2.75
CA LEU A 185 -9.02 -20.91 -2.67
C LEU A 185 -9.01 -19.94 -3.85
N LYS A 186 -9.12 -20.47 -5.07
CA LYS A 186 -9.15 -19.64 -6.28
C LYS A 186 -10.37 -18.72 -6.33
N LYS A 187 -11.56 -19.29 -6.10
CA LYS A 187 -12.83 -18.57 -6.24
C LYS A 187 -13.04 -17.51 -5.15
N ARG A 188 -12.59 -17.76 -3.92
CA ARG A 188 -12.91 -16.92 -2.76
C ARG A 188 -11.75 -16.04 -2.28
N VAL A 189 -10.52 -16.42 -2.60
CA VAL A 189 -9.32 -15.69 -2.18
C VAL A 189 -8.63 -15.05 -3.37
N ILE A 190 -8.16 -15.86 -4.35
CA ILE A 190 -7.29 -15.35 -5.41
C ILE A 190 -8.05 -14.43 -6.35
N GLN A 191 -9.11 -14.93 -7.00
CA GLN A 191 -9.80 -14.18 -8.06
C GLN A 191 -10.38 -12.85 -7.55
N PRO A 192 -11.14 -12.80 -6.43
CA PRO A 192 -11.66 -11.55 -5.92
C PRO A 192 -10.59 -10.54 -5.51
N SER A 193 -9.41 -11.02 -5.07
CA SER A 193 -8.29 -10.15 -4.73
C SER A 193 -7.61 -9.57 -5.98
N LEU A 194 -7.44 -10.39 -7.02
CA LEU A 194 -6.87 -9.94 -8.28
C LEU A 194 -7.78 -8.94 -9.00
N ASP A 195 -9.09 -9.19 -8.98
CA ASP A 195 -10.08 -8.27 -9.56
C ASP A 195 -10.02 -6.90 -8.86
N GLU A 196 -10.02 -6.88 -7.52
CA GLU A 196 -9.91 -5.64 -6.75
C GLU A 196 -8.56 -4.94 -6.95
N ILE A 197 -7.44 -5.66 -6.96
CA ILE A 197 -6.12 -5.09 -7.24
C ILE A 197 -6.10 -4.48 -8.63
N THR A 198 -6.63 -5.20 -9.63
CA THR A 198 -6.70 -4.70 -11.00
C THR A 198 -7.58 -3.47 -11.13
N GLU A 199 -8.69 -3.39 -10.40
CA GLU A 199 -9.59 -2.25 -10.47
C GLU A 199 -9.06 -1.04 -9.69
N GLN A 200 -8.55 -1.24 -8.46
CA GLN A 200 -8.30 -0.18 -7.50
C GLN A 200 -6.84 0.27 -7.39
N THR A 201 -5.88 -0.45 -8.00
CA THR A 201 -4.46 -0.15 -7.78
C THR A 201 -3.69 0.20 -9.06
N ASP A 202 -2.41 0.50 -8.90
CA ASP A 202 -1.45 0.89 -9.93
C ASP A 202 -0.83 -0.30 -10.69
N ILE A 203 -1.19 -1.54 -10.34
CA ILE A 203 -0.65 -2.75 -10.98
C ILE A 203 -1.76 -3.65 -11.51
N ASN A 204 -1.42 -4.43 -12.53
CA ASN A 204 -2.17 -5.59 -12.98
C ASN A 204 -1.43 -6.85 -12.52
N VAL A 205 -2.16 -7.77 -11.90
CA VAL A 205 -1.62 -9.05 -11.44
C VAL A 205 -2.41 -10.17 -12.08
N THR A 206 -1.72 -11.09 -12.73
CA THR A 206 -2.30 -12.32 -13.28
C THR A 206 -1.57 -13.52 -12.72
N TYR A 207 -2.18 -14.72 -12.80
CA TYR A 207 -1.52 -15.92 -12.32
C TYR A 207 -1.75 -17.13 -13.21
N GLU A 208 -0.83 -18.07 -13.14
CA GLU A 208 -0.88 -19.37 -13.76
C GLU A 208 -0.62 -20.47 -12.72
N ASN A 209 -1.16 -21.66 -12.95
CA ASN A 209 -0.91 -22.80 -12.07
C ASN A 209 0.46 -23.42 -12.41
N ILE A 210 1.26 -23.66 -11.39
CA ILE A 210 2.42 -24.55 -11.48
C ILE A 210 1.95 -25.98 -11.16
N LYS A 211 2.21 -26.91 -12.08
CA LYS A 211 1.76 -28.30 -11.94
C LYS A 211 2.94 -29.25 -11.81
N SER A 212 2.75 -30.30 -11.02
CA SER A 212 3.58 -31.50 -11.00
C SER A 212 2.68 -32.68 -11.37
N GLY A 213 2.84 -33.17 -12.61
CA GLY A 213 1.88 -34.10 -13.19
C GLY A 213 0.47 -33.47 -13.30
N ARG A 214 -0.53 -34.10 -12.66
CA ARG A 214 -1.92 -33.61 -12.62
C ARG A 214 -2.19 -32.66 -11.47
N ALA A 215 -1.33 -32.63 -10.44
CA ALA A 215 -1.53 -31.82 -9.25
C ALA A 215 -1.02 -30.39 -9.45
N VAL A 216 -1.77 -29.39 -8.96
CA VAL A 216 -1.30 -28.01 -8.84
C VAL A 216 -0.48 -27.90 -7.55
N VAL A 217 0.79 -27.51 -7.66
CA VAL A 217 1.72 -27.41 -6.54
C VAL A 217 2.04 -25.96 -6.16
N GLY A 218 1.65 -25.01 -6.98
CA GLY A 218 1.92 -23.59 -6.73
C GLY A 218 1.31 -22.68 -7.78
N PHE A 219 1.67 -21.42 -7.70
CA PHE A 219 1.25 -20.36 -8.62
C PHE A 219 2.46 -19.57 -9.11
N ARG A 220 2.41 -19.19 -10.39
CA ARG A 220 3.29 -18.17 -10.97
C ARG A 220 2.48 -16.91 -11.16
N PHE A 221 2.84 -15.84 -10.48
CA PHE A 221 2.22 -14.54 -10.64
C PHE A 221 3.05 -13.68 -11.60
N THR A 222 2.35 -12.93 -12.46
CA THR A 222 2.94 -11.88 -13.30
C THR A 222 2.41 -10.53 -12.83
N VAL A 223 3.33 -9.60 -12.57
CA VAL A 223 3.03 -8.27 -12.05
C VAL A 223 3.44 -7.24 -13.09
N LYS A 224 2.50 -6.44 -13.56
CA LYS A 224 2.76 -5.36 -14.53
C LYS A 224 2.26 -4.04 -13.95
N GLU A 225 3.10 -3.01 -14.02
CA GLU A 225 2.65 -1.66 -13.73
C GLU A 225 1.63 -1.23 -14.80
N LYS A 226 0.54 -0.62 -14.37
CA LYS A 226 -0.38 -0.01 -15.31
C LYS A 226 0.31 1.19 -15.93
N SER A 227 0.33 1.27 -17.25
CA SER A 227 0.71 2.51 -17.90
C SER A 227 -0.13 3.62 -17.29
N LYS A 228 0.50 4.70 -16.87
CA LYS A 228 -0.20 5.90 -16.39
C LYS A 228 -1.03 6.43 -17.56
N LEU A 229 -2.22 5.90 -17.76
CA LEU A 229 -3.27 6.69 -18.37
C LEU A 229 -3.38 7.88 -17.43
N LYS A 230 -3.01 9.07 -17.94
CA LYS A 230 -3.20 10.32 -17.22
C LYS A 230 -4.62 10.25 -16.68
N ALA A 231 -4.75 10.17 -15.35
CA ALA A 231 -6.03 10.34 -14.72
C ALA A 231 -6.50 11.74 -15.13
N ILE A 232 -7.47 11.77 -16.00
CA ILE A 232 -8.28 12.95 -16.22
C ILE A 232 -9.21 12.95 -15.02
N GLU A 233 -8.70 13.49 -13.93
CA GLU A 233 -9.54 13.82 -12.79
C GLU A 233 -10.54 14.86 -13.28
N GLY A 234 -11.83 14.49 -13.30
CA GLY A 234 -12.95 15.43 -13.23
C GLY A 234 -12.96 16.58 -14.24
N GLY A 235 -12.63 16.34 -15.49
CA GLY A 235 -12.97 17.28 -16.55
C GLY A 235 -14.46 17.18 -16.85
N ASP A 236 -15.17 18.31 -16.77
CA ASP A 236 -16.50 18.48 -17.31
C ASP A 236 -16.59 17.82 -18.69
N GLN A 237 -17.62 16.96 -18.91
CA GLN A 237 -17.81 16.21 -20.17
C GLN A 237 -17.91 17.11 -21.41
N ASN A 238 -17.99 18.44 -21.23
CA ASN A 238 -17.99 19.45 -22.28
C ASN A 238 -16.64 20.13 -22.49
N THR A 239 -15.59 19.81 -21.73
CA THR A 239 -14.27 20.38 -21.96
C THR A 239 -13.61 19.60 -23.09
N VAL A 240 -13.55 20.17 -24.26
CA VAL A 240 -12.77 19.69 -25.41
C VAL A 240 -11.32 19.47 -24.93
N HIS A 241 -10.79 18.25 -25.07
CA HIS A 241 -9.43 17.91 -24.70
C HIS A 241 -8.43 18.85 -25.40
N MET A 242 -7.93 19.85 -24.69
CA MET A 242 -6.98 20.84 -25.20
C MET A 242 -5.57 20.25 -25.48
N PHE A 243 -5.37 18.98 -25.21
CA PHE A 243 -4.14 18.23 -25.48
C PHE A 243 -4.39 17.03 -26.43
N CYS A 244 -5.17 17.23 -27.48
CA CYS A 244 -5.05 16.37 -28.64
C CYS A 244 -3.60 16.45 -29.14
N LYS A 245 -3.02 15.32 -29.55
CA LYS A 245 -1.70 15.31 -30.19
C LYS A 245 -1.76 16.35 -31.33
N MET A 246 -1.03 17.43 -31.16
CA MET A 246 -0.90 18.46 -32.21
C MET A 246 -0.25 17.80 -33.42
N THR A 247 -0.74 18.12 -34.60
CA THR A 247 -0.09 17.76 -35.84
C THR A 247 1.23 18.56 -35.97
N ASP A 248 2.19 18.03 -36.72
CA ASP A 248 3.49 18.70 -36.94
C ASP A 248 3.32 20.14 -37.45
N SER A 249 2.29 20.39 -38.26
CA SER A 249 1.93 21.74 -38.75
C SER A 249 1.49 22.66 -37.60
N GLN A 250 0.70 22.14 -36.64
CA GLN A 250 0.28 22.89 -35.47
C GLN A 250 1.45 23.19 -34.53
N ILE A 251 2.33 22.16 -34.31
CA ILE A 251 3.54 22.35 -33.51
C ILE A 251 4.41 23.45 -34.07
N ASN A 252 4.67 23.45 -35.38
CA ASN A 252 5.47 24.51 -36.04
C ASN A 252 4.85 25.86 -35.94
N THR A 253 3.52 25.97 -36.09
CA THR A 253 2.81 27.25 -35.99
C THR A 253 2.87 27.80 -34.56
N TYR A 254 2.58 27.00 -33.56
CA TYR A 254 2.62 27.45 -32.16
C TYR A 254 4.04 27.67 -31.66
N SER A 255 5.04 26.92 -32.08
CA SER A 255 6.46 27.20 -31.78
C SER A 255 6.89 28.53 -32.31
N SER A 256 6.48 28.88 -33.56
CA SER A 256 6.76 30.17 -34.14
C SER A 256 6.08 31.35 -33.42
N ILE A 257 4.89 31.14 -32.88
CA ILE A 257 4.18 32.14 -32.08
C ILE A 257 4.83 32.30 -30.71
N LEU A 258 5.15 31.20 -30.03
CA LEU A 258 5.75 31.19 -28.69
C LEU A 258 7.17 31.75 -28.69
N SER A 259 7.96 31.55 -29.75
CA SER A 259 9.31 32.10 -29.87
C SER A 259 9.32 33.66 -29.97
N LYS A 260 8.18 34.28 -30.30
CA LYS A 260 8.02 35.73 -30.35
C LYS A 260 7.58 36.35 -29.02
N VAL A 261 7.29 35.52 -28.00
CA VAL A 261 6.91 36.02 -26.67
C VAL A 261 8.18 36.18 -25.84
N HIS A 262 8.59 37.43 -25.58
CA HIS A 262 9.86 37.79 -24.91
C HIS A 262 10.09 37.03 -23.58
N SER A 263 9.05 36.82 -22.80
CA SER A 263 9.13 36.10 -21.51
C SER A 263 9.41 34.61 -21.62
N ILE A 264 9.29 34.02 -22.78
CA ILE A 264 9.53 32.56 -23.01
C ILE A 264 10.91 32.33 -23.65
N SER A 265 11.40 33.33 -24.46
CA SER A 265 12.76 33.25 -25.03
C SER A 265 13.85 33.32 -23.95
N ASP A 266 13.60 34.07 -22.86
CA ASP A 266 14.53 34.22 -21.74
C ASP A 266 14.59 32.94 -20.84
N LEU A 267 13.55 32.12 -20.84
CA LEU A 267 13.50 30.83 -20.13
C LEU A 267 14.13 29.67 -20.92
N ALA A 268 14.23 29.81 -22.22
CA ALA A 268 14.84 28.81 -23.10
C ALA A 268 16.35 29.04 -23.30
N GLY A 269 17.01 29.64 -22.31
CA GLY A 269 18.44 29.93 -22.18
C GLY A 269 19.30 29.53 -23.35
N ASN A 270 19.91 30.52 -24.03
CA ASN A 270 20.97 30.31 -25.00
C ASN A 270 21.95 29.23 -24.50
N LYS A 271 21.99 28.12 -25.18
CA LYS A 271 23.16 27.25 -25.19
C LYS A 271 23.80 27.42 -26.57
N ASP A 272 24.76 28.35 -26.63
CA ASP A 272 25.85 28.27 -27.58
C ASP A 272 26.79 27.12 -27.19
#